data_dc16c70557101608e83f3d738dba5b92
#
_entry.id   dc16c70557101608e83f3d738dba5b92
#
_cell.length_a   1.000
_cell.length_b   1.000
_cell.length_c   1.000
_cell.angle_alpha   90.00
_cell.angle_beta   90.00
_cell.angle_gamma   90.00
#
_symmetry.space_group_name_H-M   'P 1'
#
loop_
_entity.id
_entity.type
_entity.pdbx_description
1 polymer ?
#
loop_
_entity_poly.entity_id
_entity_poly.type
_entity_poly.pdbx_seq_one_letter_code
_entity_poly.pdbx_strand_id
1 'polypeptide(L)'
;MKQYHLEKSPIVYYISRKEKTEWILFIHAAFVNHNMFQTQIDYFRDKYNILTLDIIGHGKSTKVRKGDSIDKMSAWISEILKTEKIEKIHIVGISLGAVLAQDFANQYPEAVQSLACFGGYDINNFDAKMQKENSASQTLMMLKA
;
A
#
# COMPACT_ATOMS: atom_id res chain seq x y z
N MET A 1 1.46 -9.14 -14.54
CA MET A 1 1.00 -9.47 -13.18
C MET A 1 -0.46 -9.90 -13.24
N LYS A 2 -0.86 -10.83 -12.39
CA LYS A 2 -2.24 -11.29 -12.32
C LYS A 2 -3.03 -10.39 -11.35
N GLN A 3 -4.23 -9.97 -11.78
CA GLN A 3 -5.12 -9.09 -11.01
C GLN A 3 -6.06 -9.91 -10.14
N TYR A 4 -6.29 -9.44 -8.93
CA TYR A 4 -7.22 -9.99 -7.95
C TYR A 4 -8.08 -8.88 -7.33
N HIS A 5 -9.21 -9.26 -6.80
CA HIS A 5 -10.08 -8.39 -6.02
C HIS A 5 -10.18 -8.96 -4.60
N LEU A 6 -9.87 -8.17 -3.60
CA LEU A 6 -9.98 -8.62 -2.21
C LEU A 6 -11.46 -8.74 -1.82
N GLU A 7 -11.86 -9.94 -1.39
CA GLU A 7 -13.24 -10.24 -1.03
C GLU A 7 -13.76 -9.27 0.05
N LYS A 8 -15.01 -8.84 -0.08
CA LYS A 8 -15.70 -7.91 0.82
C LYS A 8 -15.04 -6.54 1.00
N SER A 9 -14.13 -6.16 0.10
CA SER A 9 -13.47 -4.84 0.09
C SER A 9 -13.54 -4.19 -1.29
N PRO A 10 -13.24 -2.89 -1.41
CA PRO A 10 -13.10 -2.24 -2.72
C PRO A 10 -11.72 -2.44 -3.36
N ILE A 11 -10.81 -3.17 -2.72
CA ILE A 11 -9.39 -3.20 -3.08
C ILE A 11 -9.11 -4.19 -4.20
N VAL A 12 -8.42 -3.71 -5.22
CA VAL A 12 -7.83 -4.50 -6.30
C VAL A 12 -6.32 -4.53 -6.12
N TYR A 13 -5.75 -5.72 -6.21
CA TYR A 13 -4.32 -5.93 -6.07
C TYR A 13 -3.78 -6.85 -7.18
N TYR A 14 -2.47 -6.88 -7.32
CA TYR A 14 -1.78 -7.54 -8.43
C TYR A 14 -0.59 -8.32 -7.92
N ILE A 15 -0.41 -9.54 -8.44
CA ILE A 15 0.65 -10.45 -8.03
C ILE A 15 1.47 -10.91 -9.23
N SER A 16 2.78 -10.92 -9.06
CA SER A 16 3.72 -11.73 -9.83
C SER A 16 4.36 -12.73 -8.89
N ARG A 17 3.89 -13.97 -8.94
CA ARG A 17 4.42 -15.08 -8.14
C ARG A 17 5.34 -15.93 -9.00
N LYS A 18 6.58 -16.10 -8.55
CA LYS A 18 7.61 -16.91 -9.25
C LYS A 18 8.30 -17.91 -8.32
N GLU A 19 7.58 -18.45 -7.35
CA GLU A 19 8.09 -19.43 -6.40
C GLU A 19 9.37 -18.97 -5.68
N LYS A 20 9.48 -17.66 -5.45
CA LYS A 20 10.55 -17.07 -4.64
C LYS A 20 10.18 -17.14 -3.17
N THR A 21 11.19 -17.05 -2.30
CA THR A 21 10.96 -17.06 -0.85
C THR A 21 10.54 -15.69 -0.31
N GLU A 22 11.00 -14.63 -0.94
CA GLU A 22 10.80 -13.27 -0.47
C GLU A 22 9.81 -12.49 -1.35
N TRP A 23 9.12 -11.54 -0.71
CA TRP A 23 8.09 -10.70 -1.31
C TRP A 23 8.40 -9.22 -1.19
N ILE A 24 8.07 -8.45 -2.23
CA ILE A 24 8.07 -6.99 -2.17
C ILE A 24 6.64 -6.48 -2.42
N LEU A 25 6.14 -5.61 -1.54
CA LEU A 25 4.93 -4.81 -1.72
C LEU A 25 5.32 -3.40 -2.16
N PHE A 26 4.80 -2.97 -3.31
CA PHE A 26 4.89 -1.58 -3.77
C PHE A 26 3.57 -0.86 -3.54
N ILE A 27 3.60 0.30 -2.84
CA ILE A 27 2.43 1.13 -2.55
C ILE A 27 2.61 2.50 -3.21
N HIS A 28 1.74 2.80 -4.16
CA HIS A 28 1.83 3.99 -5.02
C HIS A 28 1.49 5.30 -4.30
N ALA A 29 1.85 6.44 -4.94
CA ALA A 29 1.53 7.78 -4.49
C ALA A 29 0.05 8.13 -4.73
N ALA A 30 -0.43 9.25 -4.15
CA ALA A 30 -1.74 9.79 -4.46
C ALA A 30 -1.86 10.15 -5.96
N PHE A 31 -3.10 10.07 -6.49
CA PHE A 31 -3.48 10.45 -7.86
C PHE A 31 -2.87 9.61 -8.99
N VAL A 32 -2.21 8.52 -8.67
CA VAL A 32 -1.69 7.53 -9.62
C VAL A 32 -2.25 6.13 -9.29
N ASN A 33 -1.66 5.07 -9.80
CA ASN A 33 -2.05 3.68 -9.54
C ASN A 33 -0.83 2.75 -9.54
N HIS A 34 -1.04 1.46 -9.39
CA HIS A 34 0.01 0.44 -9.34
C HIS A 34 1.01 0.49 -10.50
N ASN A 35 0.64 0.98 -11.69
CA ASN A 35 1.54 1.08 -12.84
C ASN A 35 2.72 2.05 -12.62
N MET A 36 2.65 2.90 -11.60
CA MET A 36 3.76 3.77 -11.21
C MET A 36 5.07 3.01 -11.02
N PHE A 37 4.99 1.76 -10.58
CA PHE A 37 6.16 0.92 -10.28
C PHE A 37 6.55 -0.05 -11.40
N GLN A 38 6.06 0.12 -12.62
CA GLN A 38 6.29 -0.85 -13.69
C GLN A 38 7.79 -1.15 -13.91
N THR A 39 8.65 -0.13 -13.89
CA THR A 39 10.09 -0.29 -14.06
C THR A 39 10.72 -1.07 -12.89
N GLN A 40 10.32 -0.77 -11.66
CA GLN A 40 10.81 -1.47 -10.46
C GLN A 40 10.30 -2.92 -10.45
N ILE A 41 9.05 -3.14 -10.82
CA ILE A 41 8.46 -4.48 -10.93
C ILE A 41 9.24 -5.30 -11.95
N ASP A 42 9.52 -4.77 -13.13
CA ASP A 42 10.27 -5.47 -14.18
C ASP A 42 11.69 -5.82 -13.74
N TYR A 43 12.33 -4.97 -12.95
CA TYR A 43 13.66 -5.23 -12.41
C TYR A 43 13.67 -6.30 -11.31
N PHE A 44 12.71 -6.26 -10.39
CA PHE A 44 12.73 -7.13 -9.18
C PHE A 44 12.02 -8.46 -9.37
N ARG A 45 11.09 -8.60 -10.31
CA ARG A 45 10.23 -9.78 -10.45
C ARG A 45 10.95 -11.10 -10.74
N ASP A 46 12.21 -11.04 -11.16
CA ASP A 46 13.02 -12.26 -11.37
C ASP A 46 13.69 -12.74 -10.08
N LYS A 47 13.78 -11.89 -9.07
CA LYS A 47 14.40 -12.17 -7.77
C LYS A 47 13.41 -12.33 -6.63
N TYR A 48 12.26 -11.65 -6.70
CA TYR A 48 11.23 -11.59 -5.67
C TYR A 48 9.86 -11.92 -6.24
N ASN A 49 8.96 -12.42 -5.40
CA ASN A 49 7.54 -12.32 -5.67
C ASN A 49 7.11 -10.87 -5.47
N ILE A 50 6.22 -10.37 -6.30
CA ILE A 50 5.78 -8.97 -6.26
C ILE A 50 4.30 -8.90 -5.93
N LEU A 51 3.96 -8.04 -4.98
CA LEU A 51 2.62 -7.58 -4.68
C LEU A 51 2.54 -6.08 -4.91
N THR A 52 1.52 -5.60 -5.58
CA THR A 52 1.14 -4.20 -5.59
C THR A 52 -0.38 -4.09 -5.58
N LEU A 53 -0.90 -2.92 -5.24
CA LEU A 53 -2.34 -2.69 -5.12
C LEU A 53 -2.70 -1.30 -5.62
N ASP A 54 -3.98 -1.09 -5.89
CA ASP A 54 -4.53 0.25 -6.05
C ASP A 54 -5.11 0.70 -4.71
N ILE A 55 -4.61 1.82 -4.19
CA ILE A 55 -5.14 2.45 -2.96
C ILE A 55 -6.62 2.76 -3.18
N ILE A 56 -7.44 2.66 -2.13
CA ILE A 56 -8.87 2.99 -2.20
C ILE A 56 -9.10 4.34 -2.89
N GLY A 57 -10.03 4.38 -3.82
CA GLY A 57 -10.33 5.55 -4.65
C GLY A 57 -9.39 5.74 -5.84
N HIS A 58 -8.41 4.86 -6.05
CA HIS A 58 -7.43 4.93 -7.15
C HIS A 58 -7.52 3.71 -8.06
N GLY A 59 -7.02 3.87 -9.29
CA GLY A 59 -6.90 2.79 -10.27
C GLY A 59 -8.20 2.01 -10.44
N LYS A 60 -8.19 0.73 -10.13
CA LYS A 60 -9.38 -0.15 -10.16
C LYS A 60 -10.08 -0.30 -8.81
N SER A 61 -9.52 0.24 -7.73
CA SER A 61 -10.12 0.27 -6.39
C SER A 61 -11.12 1.42 -6.21
N THR A 62 -11.96 1.67 -7.23
CA THR A 62 -12.87 2.84 -7.27
C THR A 62 -14.30 2.53 -6.81
N LYS A 63 -14.66 1.25 -6.64
CA LYS A 63 -16.00 0.85 -6.15
C LYS A 63 -16.11 1.02 -4.63
N VAL A 64 -15.92 2.27 -4.18
CA VAL A 64 -15.96 2.66 -2.76
C VAL A 64 -17.40 2.60 -2.25
N ARG A 65 -17.62 1.93 -1.12
CA ARG A 65 -18.92 1.81 -0.44
C ARG A 65 -18.99 2.78 0.74
N LYS A 66 -20.22 3.03 1.22
CA LYS A 66 -20.42 3.82 2.44
C LYS A 66 -19.64 3.19 3.61
N GLY A 67 -18.81 3.98 4.26
CA GLY A 67 -17.96 3.55 5.37
C GLY A 67 -16.58 2.99 4.96
N ASP A 68 -16.31 2.82 3.68
CA ASP A 68 -14.94 2.56 3.22
C ASP A 68 -14.09 3.83 3.32
N SER A 69 -12.86 3.71 3.76
CA SER A 69 -11.95 4.83 3.96
C SER A 69 -10.49 4.38 3.86
N ILE A 70 -9.60 5.34 3.70
CA ILE A 70 -8.17 5.10 3.64
C ILE A 70 -7.61 4.55 4.96
N ASP A 71 -8.27 4.87 6.08
CA ASP A 71 -7.87 4.36 7.41
C ASP A 71 -7.96 2.82 7.51
N LYS A 72 -8.72 2.20 6.63
CA LYS A 72 -8.84 0.74 6.54
C LYS A 72 -7.74 0.07 5.70
N MET A 73 -6.87 0.84 5.05
CA MET A 73 -5.90 0.28 4.10
C MET A 73 -4.96 -0.73 4.74
N SER A 74 -4.45 -0.44 5.94
CA SER A 74 -3.54 -1.37 6.65
C SER A 74 -4.24 -2.70 6.98
N ALA A 75 -5.50 -2.67 7.38
CA ALA A 75 -6.28 -3.89 7.60
C ALA A 75 -6.49 -4.67 6.30
N TRP A 76 -6.81 -4.02 5.20
CA TRP A 76 -6.95 -4.69 3.89
C TRP A 76 -5.62 -5.26 3.38
N ILE A 77 -4.49 -4.58 3.59
CA ILE A 77 -3.17 -5.13 3.27
C ILE A 77 -2.93 -6.41 4.09
N SER A 78 -3.24 -6.39 5.39
CA SER A 78 -3.14 -7.58 6.24
C SER A 78 -4.00 -8.74 5.72
N GLU A 79 -5.23 -8.46 5.29
CA GLU A 79 -6.12 -9.48 4.70
C GLU A 79 -5.57 -10.03 3.36
N ILE A 80 -4.96 -9.19 2.52
CA ILE A 80 -4.28 -9.65 1.30
C ILE A 80 -3.14 -10.61 1.66
N LEU A 81 -2.27 -10.24 2.62
CA LEU A 81 -1.16 -11.10 3.03
C LEU A 81 -1.66 -12.45 3.54
N LYS A 82 -2.72 -12.49 4.35
CA LYS A 82 -3.35 -13.73 4.83
C LYS A 82 -3.91 -14.57 3.68
N THR A 83 -4.66 -13.94 2.77
CA THR A 83 -5.25 -14.60 1.60
C THR A 83 -4.19 -15.26 0.73
N GLU A 84 -3.08 -14.57 0.53
CA GLU A 84 -1.96 -15.03 -0.31
C GLU A 84 -0.93 -15.88 0.44
N LYS A 85 -1.13 -16.10 1.75
CA LYS A 85 -0.21 -16.88 2.63
C LYS A 85 1.19 -16.28 2.66
N ILE A 86 1.28 -14.97 2.76
CA ILE A 86 2.53 -14.21 2.87
C ILE A 86 2.75 -13.89 4.35
N GLU A 87 3.80 -14.46 4.94
CA GLU A 87 4.11 -14.25 6.35
C GLU A 87 4.86 -12.94 6.59
N LYS A 88 5.84 -12.64 5.73
CA LYS A 88 6.65 -11.42 5.79
C LYS A 88 6.86 -10.81 4.42
N ILE A 89 6.96 -9.49 4.40
CA ILE A 89 7.07 -8.73 3.17
C ILE A 89 7.98 -7.50 3.32
N HIS A 90 8.81 -7.25 2.31
CA HIS A 90 9.49 -5.96 2.14
C HIS A 90 8.48 -4.96 1.60
N ILE A 91 8.46 -3.74 2.14
CA ILE A 91 7.51 -2.71 1.73
C ILE A 91 8.24 -1.50 1.17
N VAL A 92 7.81 -1.05 0.00
CA VAL A 92 8.28 0.18 -0.64
C VAL A 92 7.07 1.08 -0.87
N GLY A 93 7.08 2.26 -0.26
CA GLY A 93 6.00 3.24 -0.39
C GLY A 93 6.51 4.61 -0.84
N ILE A 94 5.73 5.29 -1.68
CA ILE A 94 6.04 6.64 -2.15
C ILE A 94 4.91 7.60 -1.76
N SER A 95 5.24 8.77 -1.14
CA SER A 95 4.30 9.81 -0.74
C SER A 95 3.17 9.24 0.13
N LEU A 96 1.90 9.26 -0.33
CA LEU A 96 0.78 8.62 0.37
C LEU A 96 1.07 7.13 0.66
N GLY A 97 1.68 6.42 -0.29
CA GLY A 97 2.10 5.03 -0.10
C GLY A 97 3.15 4.87 1.01
N ALA A 98 4.03 5.85 1.21
CA ALA A 98 4.99 5.84 2.32
C ALA A 98 4.31 6.04 3.68
N VAL A 99 3.27 6.86 3.75
CA VAL A 99 2.46 7.02 4.97
C VAL A 99 1.72 5.74 5.31
N LEU A 100 1.08 5.11 4.32
CA LEU A 100 0.40 3.83 4.50
C LEU A 100 1.35 2.69 4.88
N ALA A 101 2.55 2.67 4.30
CA ALA A 101 3.57 1.69 4.62
C ALA A 101 4.03 1.79 6.09
N GLN A 102 4.20 3.00 6.61
CA GLN A 102 4.52 3.24 8.03
C GLN A 102 3.35 2.86 8.93
N ASP A 103 2.12 3.23 8.58
CA ASP A 103 0.93 2.85 9.34
C ASP A 103 0.78 1.33 9.41
N PHE A 104 0.96 0.64 8.29
CA PHE A 104 0.95 -0.82 8.26
C PHE A 104 2.05 -1.42 9.15
N ALA A 105 3.27 -0.90 9.08
CA ALA A 105 4.39 -1.37 9.90
C ALA A 105 4.14 -1.15 11.40
N ASN A 106 3.46 -0.08 11.78
CA ASN A 106 3.07 0.16 13.17
C ASN A 106 1.98 -0.81 13.66
N GLN A 107 1.02 -1.14 12.81
CA GLN A 107 -0.10 -2.03 13.19
C GLN A 107 0.26 -3.52 13.10
N TYR A 108 1.13 -3.89 12.16
CA TYR A 108 1.49 -5.29 11.84
C TYR A 108 3.02 -5.49 11.74
N PRO A 109 3.80 -5.13 12.76
CA PRO A 109 5.27 -5.16 12.70
C PRO A 109 5.83 -6.55 12.41
N GLU A 110 5.14 -7.60 12.84
CA GLU A 110 5.54 -9.00 12.60
C GLU A 110 5.50 -9.39 11.12
N ALA A 111 4.67 -8.73 10.31
CA ALA A 111 4.54 -8.99 8.89
C ALA A 111 5.57 -8.22 8.03
N VAL A 112 6.34 -7.30 8.62
CA VAL A 112 7.28 -6.45 7.90
C VAL A 112 8.70 -6.98 7.98
N GLN A 113 9.28 -7.30 6.82
CA GLN A 113 10.68 -7.71 6.70
C GLN A 113 11.61 -6.48 6.64
N SER A 114 11.25 -5.49 5.85
CA SER A 114 11.91 -4.18 5.78
C SER A 114 10.96 -3.13 5.22
N LEU A 115 11.28 -1.87 5.42
CA LEU A 115 10.47 -0.72 5.04
C LEU A 115 11.34 0.33 4.34
N ALA A 116 10.96 0.74 3.13
CA ALA A 116 11.56 1.84 2.40
C ALA A 116 10.49 2.89 2.05
N CYS A 117 10.66 4.11 2.57
CA CYS A 117 9.73 5.21 2.40
C CYS A 117 10.37 6.36 1.63
N PHE A 118 9.72 6.83 0.57
CA PHE A 118 10.19 7.92 -0.27
C PHE A 118 9.15 9.04 -0.34
N GLY A 119 9.58 10.29 -0.09
CA GLY A 119 8.71 11.47 -0.23
C GLY A 119 7.51 11.49 0.72
N GLY A 120 7.56 10.74 1.80
CA GLY A 120 6.60 10.78 2.90
C GLY A 120 7.15 11.57 4.09
N TYR A 121 6.39 11.61 5.17
CA TYR A 121 6.82 12.12 6.47
C TYR A 121 6.83 11.00 7.51
N ASP A 122 7.60 11.17 8.58
CA ASP A 122 7.63 10.23 9.70
C ASP A 122 6.37 10.39 10.56
N ILE A 123 5.46 9.43 10.47
CA ILE A 123 4.19 9.46 11.22
C ILE A 123 4.36 9.25 12.72
N ASN A 124 5.52 8.74 13.16
CA ASN A 124 5.82 8.49 14.57
C ASN A 124 6.45 9.71 15.27
N ASN A 125 6.98 10.65 14.49
CA ASN A 125 7.73 11.81 14.98
C ASN A 125 7.09 13.13 14.55
N PHE A 126 5.78 13.17 14.49
CA PHE A 126 5.02 14.22 13.85
C PHE A 126 4.59 15.30 14.86
N ASP A 127 5.02 16.55 14.64
CA ASP A 127 4.54 17.70 15.40
C ASP A 127 3.03 17.94 15.14
N ALA A 128 2.24 18.01 16.20
CA ALA A 128 0.78 18.19 16.12
C ALA A 128 0.35 19.43 15.30
N LYS A 129 1.21 20.45 15.17
CA LYS A 129 0.99 21.61 14.32
C LYS A 129 1.08 21.27 12.84
N MET A 130 2.04 20.43 12.46
CA MET A 130 2.19 19.96 11.08
C MET A 130 1.06 18.98 10.67
N GLN A 131 0.44 18.26 11.61
CA GLN A 131 -0.71 17.40 11.32
C GLN A 131 -1.90 18.18 10.72
N LYS A 132 -2.12 19.42 11.14
CA LYS A 132 -3.21 20.27 10.65
C LYS A 132 -2.94 20.86 9.27
N GLU A 133 -1.68 21.02 8.91
CA GLU A 133 -1.25 21.74 7.69
C GLU A 133 -0.74 20.79 6.58
N ASN A 134 -0.70 19.49 6.85
CA ASN A 134 0.01 18.55 5.97
C ASN A 134 -0.79 18.13 4.73
N SER A 135 -0.08 18.10 3.61
CA SER A 135 -0.60 17.65 2.30
C SER A 135 -1.20 16.26 2.30
N ALA A 136 -0.71 15.34 3.13
CA ALA A 136 -1.28 13.99 3.23
C ALA A 136 -2.67 14.00 3.87
N SER A 137 -2.89 14.81 4.91
CA SER A 137 -4.23 15.03 5.49
C SER A 137 -5.17 15.67 4.48
N GLN A 138 -4.68 16.63 3.69
CA GLN A 138 -5.44 17.24 2.61
C GLN A 138 -5.74 16.25 1.48
N THR A 139 -4.77 15.42 1.11
CA THR A 139 -4.96 14.35 0.12
C THR A 139 -5.98 13.33 0.60
N LEU A 140 -5.94 12.94 1.87
CA LEU A 140 -6.92 12.06 2.49
C LEU A 140 -8.32 12.69 2.52
N MET A 141 -8.43 14.00 2.77
CA MET A 141 -9.71 14.73 2.70
C MET A 141 -10.24 14.80 1.26
N MET A 142 -9.39 15.03 0.26
CA MET A 142 -9.77 15.03 -1.16
C MET A 142 -10.28 13.68 -1.62
N LEU A 143 -9.72 12.59 -1.10
CA LEU A 143 -10.16 11.22 -1.40
C LEU A 143 -11.48 10.84 -0.70
N LYS A 144 -11.87 11.55 0.35
CA LYS A 144 -13.16 11.41 1.05
C LYS A 144 -14.29 12.24 0.43
N ALA A 145 -13.93 13.20 -0.39
CA ALA A 145 -14.89 14.06 -1.10
C ALA A 145 -15.37 13.38 -2.38
#